data_7c7e68d0a9d7e56ce6450455204f143d
#
_entry.id   7c7e68d0a9d7e56ce6450455204f143d
#
_cell.length_a   1.000
_cell.length_b   1.000
_cell.length_c   1.000
_cell.angle_alpha   90.00
_cell.angle_beta   90.00
_cell.angle_gamma   90.00
#
_symmetry.space_group_name_H-M   'P 1'
#
loop_
_entity.id
_entity.type
_entity.pdbx_description
1 polymer ?
#
loop_
_entity_poly.entity_id
_entity_poly.type
_entity_poly.pdbx_seq_one_letter_code
_entity_poly.pdbx_strand_id
1 'polypeptide(L)'
;MAITAAQVKELREMTGAGMMDCKKALTATEGDMDKAIEFLREKGLATAEKKAGRVAAEGLVKVIVSDDKKKAVAVEVNAETDFVAKNEKFRGYVAQVAEQAMDTTAADVEGFLAEPWKFDTNETVGEELAHQIATIGENMNIRRFQQVKEENGFVASYTHMGGKIGVLVDVETDVVNDDLKEMAKNVAMQIAARRPQYTSRDEVSADYI
;
A
#
# COMPACT_ATOMS: atom_id res chain seq x y z
N MET A 1 -25.16 -27.74 -12.93
CA MET A 1 -24.79 -27.43 -14.34
C MET A 1 -23.29 -27.65 -14.51
N ALA A 2 -22.83 -28.00 -15.72
CA ALA A 2 -21.39 -28.13 -15.96
C ALA A 2 -20.79 -26.71 -16.08
N ILE A 3 -19.78 -26.41 -15.26
CA ILE A 3 -19.06 -25.13 -15.29
C ILE A 3 -18.23 -25.05 -16.57
N THR A 4 -18.43 -24.00 -17.34
CA THR A 4 -17.72 -23.79 -18.62
C THR A 4 -16.38 -23.08 -18.42
N ALA A 5 -15.45 -23.30 -19.35
CA ALA A 5 -14.17 -22.59 -19.35
C ALA A 5 -14.34 -21.05 -19.48
N ALA A 6 -15.41 -20.63 -20.19
CA ALA A 6 -15.73 -19.20 -20.34
C ALA A 6 -16.10 -18.55 -19.00
N GLN A 7 -16.95 -19.19 -18.21
CA GLN A 7 -17.32 -18.70 -16.86
C GLN A 7 -16.11 -18.63 -15.93
N VAL A 8 -15.22 -19.62 -15.98
CA VAL A 8 -13.98 -19.62 -15.18
C VAL A 8 -13.07 -18.47 -15.60
N LYS A 9 -12.96 -18.20 -16.90
CA LYS A 9 -12.18 -17.09 -17.42
C LYS A 9 -12.75 -15.74 -16.99
N GLU A 10 -14.06 -15.58 -17.11
CA GLU A 10 -14.79 -14.37 -16.72
C GLU A 10 -14.60 -14.06 -15.22
N LEU A 11 -14.85 -15.04 -14.34
CA LEU A 11 -14.64 -14.89 -12.90
C LEU A 11 -13.17 -14.53 -12.56
N ARG A 12 -12.21 -15.12 -13.30
CA ARG A 12 -10.80 -14.79 -13.13
C ARG A 12 -10.47 -13.37 -13.56
N GLU A 13 -11.06 -12.89 -14.66
CA GLU A 13 -10.87 -11.51 -15.13
C GLU A 13 -11.46 -10.50 -14.14
N MET A 14 -12.60 -10.82 -13.52
CA MET A 14 -13.23 -9.98 -12.50
C MET A 14 -12.47 -9.96 -11.17
N THR A 15 -11.99 -11.11 -10.71
CA THR A 15 -11.43 -11.25 -9.34
C THR A 15 -9.91 -11.33 -9.30
N GLY A 16 -9.23 -11.56 -10.43
CA GLY A 16 -7.79 -11.82 -10.45
C GLY A 16 -7.35 -13.13 -9.77
N ALA A 17 -8.27 -13.92 -9.24
CA ALA A 17 -7.99 -15.17 -8.54
C ALA A 17 -7.43 -16.26 -9.47
N GLY A 18 -6.81 -17.30 -8.89
CA GLY A 18 -6.27 -18.42 -9.64
C GLY A 18 -7.36 -19.21 -10.39
N MET A 19 -7.05 -19.69 -11.60
CA MET A 19 -8.02 -20.43 -12.44
C MET A 19 -8.68 -21.61 -11.72
N MET A 20 -7.90 -22.36 -10.92
CA MET A 20 -8.44 -23.50 -10.15
C MET A 20 -9.33 -23.06 -9.01
N ASP A 21 -9.08 -21.91 -8.42
CA ASP A 21 -9.91 -21.35 -7.36
C ASP A 21 -11.23 -20.82 -7.92
N CYS A 22 -11.18 -20.13 -9.05
CA CYS A 22 -12.40 -19.72 -9.77
C CYS A 22 -13.25 -20.94 -10.17
N LYS A 23 -12.64 -22.02 -10.66
CA LYS A 23 -13.37 -23.25 -10.98
C LYS A 23 -14.01 -23.87 -9.75
N LYS A 24 -13.30 -23.93 -8.61
CA LYS A 24 -13.83 -24.44 -7.34
C LYS A 24 -14.98 -23.57 -6.83
N ALA A 25 -14.83 -22.24 -6.86
CA ALA A 25 -15.87 -21.31 -6.44
C ALA A 25 -17.14 -21.50 -7.27
N LEU A 26 -17.04 -21.47 -8.59
CA LEU A 26 -18.19 -21.71 -9.48
C LEU A 26 -18.82 -23.08 -9.28
N THR A 27 -18.03 -24.12 -9.01
CA THR A 27 -18.55 -25.45 -8.73
C THR A 27 -19.34 -25.46 -7.41
N ALA A 28 -18.83 -24.83 -6.37
CA ALA A 28 -19.46 -24.75 -5.06
C ALA A 28 -20.75 -23.90 -5.07
N THR A 29 -20.84 -22.94 -5.98
CA THR A 29 -21.98 -22.02 -6.13
C THR A 29 -22.89 -22.36 -7.31
N GLU A 30 -22.75 -23.56 -7.88
CA GLU A 30 -23.58 -24.05 -8.99
C GLU A 30 -23.57 -23.15 -10.23
N GLY A 31 -22.49 -22.36 -10.42
CA GLY A 31 -22.31 -21.45 -11.54
C GLY A 31 -22.86 -20.03 -11.29
N ASP A 32 -23.30 -19.73 -10.09
CA ASP A 32 -23.71 -18.39 -9.67
C ASP A 32 -22.45 -17.51 -9.48
N MET A 33 -22.35 -16.46 -10.31
CA MET A 33 -21.16 -15.63 -10.39
C MET A 33 -20.97 -14.77 -9.12
N ASP A 34 -22.06 -14.17 -8.63
CA ASP A 34 -22.01 -13.29 -7.46
C ASP A 34 -21.64 -14.08 -6.19
N LYS A 35 -22.24 -15.26 -6.01
CA LYS A 35 -21.85 -16.16 -4.91
C LYS A 35 -20.44 -16.70 -5.07
N ALA A 36 -19.95 -16.87 -6.29
CA ALA A 36 -18.58 -17.32 -6.52
C ALA A 36 -17.56 -16.23 -6.16
N ILE A 37 -17.86 -14.96 -6.40
CA ILE A 37 -17.07 -13.82 -5.93
C ILE A 37 -17.01 -13.81 -4.40
N GLU A 38 -18.15 -13.92 -3.73
CA GLU A 38 -18.23 -13.95 -2.28
C GLU A 38 -17.47 -15.14 -1.68
N PHE A 39 -17.61 -16.33 -2.27
CA PHE A 39 -16.84 -17.51 -1.90
C PHE A 39 -15.32 -17.30 -2.01
N LEU A 40 -14.86 -16.60 -3.06
CA LEU A 40 -13.45 -16.26 -3.22
C LEU A 40 -12.99 -15.24 -2.20
N ARG A 41 -13.84 -14.26 -1.82
CA ARG A 41 -13.58 -13.27 -0.78
C ARG A 41 -13.39 -13.95 0.59
N GLU A 42 -14.34 -14.78 1.03
CA GLU A 42 -14.22 -15.55 2.27
C GLU A 42 -12.96 -16.44 2.30
N LYS A 43 -12.66 -17.07 1.19
CA LYS A 43 -11.45 -17.88 1.04
C LYS A 43 -10.18 -17.04 1.10
N GLY A 44 -10.21 -15.81 0.58
CA GLY A 44 -9.13 -14.83 0.64
C GLY A 44 -8.81 -14.47 2.09
N LEU A 45 -9.82 -14.12 2.88
CA LEU A 45 -9.71 -13.83 4.30
C LEU A 45 -9.10 -15.02 5.08
N ALA A 46 -9.62 -16.23 4.89
CA ALA A 46 -9.09 -17.43 5.53
C ALA A 46 -7.64 -17.76 5.12
N THR A 47 -7.25 -17.40 3.89
CA THR A 47 -5.87 -17.56 3.41
C THR A 47 -4.94 -16.54 4.03
N ALA A 48 -5.37 -15.29 4.15
CA ALA A 48 -4.62 -14.22 4.80
C ALA A 48 -4.39 -14.55 6.29
N GLU A 49 -5.42 -15.01 7.00
CA GLU A 49 -5.31 -15.42 8.40
C GLU A 49 -4.27 -16.53 8.60
N LYS A 50 -4.27 -17.56 7.77
CA LYS A 50 -3.27 -18.65 7.82
C LYS A 50 -1.84 -18.18 7.57
N LYS A 51 -1.65 -17.08 6.85
CA LYS A 51 -0.34 -16.52 6.50
C LYS A 51 0.11 -15.42 7.46
N ALA A 52 -0.78 -14.85 8.27
CA ALA A 52 -0.52 -13.69 9.14
C ALA A 52 0.69 -13.85 10.07
N GLY A 53 1.00 -15.08 10.50
CA GLY A 53 2.18 -15.38 11.32
C GLY A 53 3.52 -15.42 10.59
N ARG A 54 3.55 -15.26 9.24
CA ARG A 54 4.79 -15.29 8.48
C ARG A 54 5.45 -13.92 8.48
N VAL A 55 6.77 -13.89 8.54
CA VAL A 55 7.54 -12.64 8.56
C VAL A 55 7.50 -11.99 7.17
N ALA A 56 6.94 -10.79 7.10
CA ALA A 56 6.94 -9.93 5.91
C ALA A 56 7.94 -8.77 6.14
N ALA A 57 9.22 -9.01 5.88
CA ALA A 57 10.32 -8.06 6.13
C ALA A 57 10.77 -7.31 4.88
N GLU A 58 10.38 -7.79 3.71
CA GLU A 58 10.60 -7.13 2.43
C GLU A 58 9.42 -6.22 2.05
N GLY A 59 9.43 -5.64 0.88
CA GLY A 59 8.36 -4.75 0.41
C GLY A 59 8.90 -3.44 -0.12
N LEU A 60 8.05 -2.43 -0.14
CA LEU A 60 8.44 -1.10 -0.60
C LEU A 60 7.64 0.02 0.06
N VAL A 61 8.21 1.21 0.00
CA VAL A 61 7.55 2.47 0.33
C VAL A 61 7.13 3.16 -0.97
N LYS A 62 5.87 3.55 -1.04
CA LYS A 62 5.34 4.42 -2.10
C LYS A 62 5.13 5.82 -1.54
N VAL A 63 5.69 6.80 -2.24
CA VAL A 63 5.48 8.22 -1.95
C VAL A 63 4.65 8.83 -3.07
N ILE A 64 3.65 9.60 -2.72
CA ILE A 64 2.86 10.44 -3.63
C ILE A 64 2.87 11.87 -3.09
N VAL A 65 3.06 12.83 -3.99
CA VAL A 65 2.96 14.26 -3.70
C VAL A 65 1.96 14.86 -4.68
N SER A 66 1.05 15.71 -4.19
CA SER A 66 0.09 16.42 -5.04
C SER A 66 0.79 17.37 -6.03
N ASP A 67 0.12 17.72 -7.12
CA ASP A 67 0.68 18.58 -8.17
C ASP A 67 1.07 19.96 -7.64
N ASP A 68 0.27 20.51 -6.70
CA ASP A 68 0.52 21.77 -6.01
C ASP A 68 1.58 21.66 -4.91
N LYS A 69 2.06 20.45 -4.61
CA LYS A 69 3.02 20.13 -3.56
C LYS A 69 2.60 20.50 -2.14
N LYS A 70 1.30 20.65 -1.91
CA LYS A 70 0.72 20.98 -0.61
C LYS A 70 0.34 19.74 0.20
N LYS A 71 0.26 18.59 -0.44
CA LYS A 71 -0.18 17.33 0.16
C LYS A 71 0.76 16.20 -0.26
N ALA A 72 1.11 15.36 0.68
CA ALA A 72 1.90 14.16 0.37
C ALA A 72 1.54 13.00 1.29
N VAL A 73 1.81 11.80 0.83
CA VAL A 73 1.72 10.58 1.63
C VAL A 73 2.91 9.66 1.33
N ALA A 74 3.40 9.01 2.37
CA ALA A 74 4.30 7.87 2.27
C ALA A 74 3.61 6.65 2.89
N VAL A 75 3.57 5.54 2.16
CA VAL A 75 2.96 4.28 2.61
C VAL A 75 3.99 3.18 2.53
N GLU A 76 4.14 2.39 3.60
CA GLU A 76 4.97 1.20 3.63
C GLU A 76 4.08 -0.05 3.58
N VAL A 77 4.29 -0.87 2.54
CA VAL A 77 3.64 -2.18 2.39
C VAL A 77 4.72 -3.25 2.33
N ASN A 78 4.62 -4.23 3.23
CA ASN A 78 5.59 -5.32 3.33
C ASN A 78 5.06 -6.60 2.68
N ALA A 79 6.00 -7.44 2.23
CA ALA A 79 5.81 -8.79 1.71
C ALA A 79 6.91 -9.72 2.24
N GLU A 80 6.79 -11.03 2.05
CA GLU A 80 7.77 -12.00 2.56
C GLU A 80 9.10 -11.91 1.80
N THR A 81 9.07 -11.71 0.46
CA THR A 81 10.26 -11.77 -0.40
C THR A 81 10.46 -10.52 -1.24
N ASP A 82 11.71 -10.30 -1.64
CA ASP A 82 12.09 -9.23 -2.58
C ASP A 82 11.60 -9.53 -4.02
N PHE A 83 11.30 -10.78 -4.35
CA PHE A 83 10.68 -11.14 -5.63
C PHE A 83 9.29 -10.54 -5.74
N VAL A 84 8.47 -10.66 -4.69
CA VAL A 84 7.15 -10.03 -4.65
C VAL A 84 7.28 -8.50 -4.64
N ALA A 85 8.22 -7.93 -3.89
CA ALA A 85 8.46 -6.48 -3.89
C ALA A 85 8.79 -5.90 -5.29
N LYS A 86 9.33 -6.72 -6.20
CA LYS A 86 9.63 -6.36 -7.61
C LYS A 86 8.48 -6.67 -8.57
N ASN A 87 7.48 -7.46 -8.15
CA ASN A 87 6.38 -7.88 -8.98
C ASN A 87 5.46 -6.70 -9.33
N GLU A 88 5.08 -6.57 -10.60
CA GLU A 88 4.24 -5.46 -11.09
C GLU A 88 2.86 -5.43 -10.41
N LYS A 89 2.25 -6.59 -10.15
CA LYS A 89 0.95 -6.66 -9.47
C LYS A 89 1.04 -6.12 -8.04
N PHE A 90 2.06 -6.52 -7.28
CA PHE A 90 2.33 -5.98 -5.95
C PHE A 90 2.58 -4.47 -5.99
N ARG A 91 3.41 -4.00 -6.91
CA ARG A 91 3.70 -2.56 -7.07
C ARG A 91 2.47 -1.74 -7.46
N GLY A 92 1.61 -2.31 -8.31
CA GLY A 92 0.32 -1.71 -8.67
C GLY A 92 -0.60 -1.59 -7.45
N TYR A 93 -0.73 -2.65 -6.67
CA TYR A 93 -1.49 -2.63 -5.42
C TYR A 93 -0.95 -1.57 -4.43
N VAL A 94 0.36 -1.53 -4.21
CA VAL A 94 0.97 -0.52 -3.31
C VAL A 94 0.72 0.90 -3.81
N ALA A 95 0.69 1.12 -5.12
CA ALA A 95 0.34 2.43 -5.69
C ALA A 95 -1.12 2.81 -5.37
N GLN A 96 -2.05 1.86 -5.50
CA GLN A 96 -3.46 2.07 -5.15
C GLN A 96 -3.66 2.33 -3.65
N VAL A 97 -2.95 1.58 -2.77
CA VAL A 97 -2.95 1.84 -1.33
C VAL A 97 -2.47 3.26 -1.01
N ALA A 98 -1.40 3.71 -1.66
CA ALA A 98 -0.90 5.06 -1.46
C ALA A 98 -1.87 6.14 -1.99
N GLU A 99 -2.57 5.86 -3.08
CA GLU A 99 -3.61 6.74 -3.63
C GLU A 99 -4.83 6.84 -2.71
N GLN A 100 -5.25 5.73 -2.09
CA GLN A 100 -6.27 5.70 -1.04
C GLN A 100 -5.79 6.50 0.19
N ALA A 101 -4.56 6.25 0.64
CA ALA A 101 -4.00 6.88 1.83
C ALA A 101 -3.77 8.39 1.66
N MET A 102 -3.76 8.93 0.44
CA MET A 102 -3.65 10.37 0.19
C MET A 102 -4.86 11.13 0.75
N ASP A 103 -6.02 10.51 0.75
CA ASP A 103 -7.30 11.12 1.12
C ASP A 103 -7.92 10.55 2.40
N THR A 104 -7.28 9.56 3.03
CA THR A 104 -7.78 8.96 4.26
C THR A 104 -7.87 9.97 5.40
N THR A 105 -8.87 9.79 6.26
CA THR A 105 -9.02 10.49 7.54
C THR A 105 -8.73 9.58 8.74
N ALA A 106 -8.34 8.32 8.49
CA ALA A 106 -7.98 7.38 9.53
C ALA A 106 -6.73 7.86 10.29
N ALA A 107 -6.77 7.72 11.61
CA ALA A 107 -5.68 8.11 12.49
C ALA A 107 -4.55 7.04 12.53
N ASP A 108 -4.89 5.80 12.21
CA ASP A 108 -3.98 4.66 12.26
C ASP A 108 -4.29 3.63 11.16
N VAL A 109 -3.48 2.58 11.11
CA VAL A 109 -3.62 1.53 10.10
C VAL A 109 -4.90 0.71 10.32
N GLU A 110 -5.34 0.51 11.56
CA GLU A 110 -6.56 -0.25 11.85
C GLU A 110 -7.78 0.47 11.30
N GLY A 111 -7.91 1.77 11.55
CA GLY A 111 -8.96 2.61 10.97
C GLY A 111 -8.88 2.65 9.44
N PHE A 112 -7.67 2.73 8.88
CA PHE A 112 -7.48 2.73 7.43
C PHE A 112 -7.91 1.42 6.77
N LEU A 113 -7.62 0.27 7.38
CA LEU A 113 -8.05 -1.04 6.89
C LEU A 113 -9.58 -1.21 6.90
N ALA A 114 -10.29 -0.50 7.76
CA ALA A 114 -11.74 -0.54 7.84
C ALA A 114 -12.46 0.38 6.83
N GLU A 115 -11.73 1.28 6.16
CA GLU A 115 -12.32 2.17 5.14
C GLU A 115 -12.78 1.37 3.91
N PRO A 116 -13.85 1.81 3.21
CA PRO A 116 -14.22 1.27 1.91
C PRO A 116 -13.05 1.44 0.92
N TRP A 117 -12.77 0.39 0.15
CA TRP A 117 -11.73 0.43 -0.87
C TRP A 117 -12.12 1.35 -2.04
N LYS A 118 -11.29 2.32 -2.37
CA LYS A 118 -11.56 3.36 -3.39
C LYS A 118 -11.83 2.77 -4.80
N PHE A 119 -11.24 1.62 -5.09
CA PHE A 119 -11.29 1.00 -6.42
C PHE A 119 -12.35 -0.11 -6.53
N ASP A 120 -12.89 -0.58 -5.40
CA ASP A 120 -14.10 -1.41 -5.30
C ASP A 120 -14.79 -1.17 -3.95
N THR A 121 -15.82 -0.34 -3.96
CA THR A 121 -16.55 0.07 -2.74
C THR A 121 -17.38 -1.04 -2.09
N ASN A 122 -17.43 -2.24 -2.67
CA ASN A 122 -18.08 -3.40 -2.07
C ASN A 122 -17.20 -4.12 -1.05
N GLU A 123 -15.94 -3.71 -0.93
CA GLU A 123 -14.98 -4.27 0.02
C GLU A 123 -14.21 -3.16 0.74
N THR A 124 -13.58 -3.52 1.85
CA THR A 124 -12.71 -2.66 2.62
C THR A 124 -11.26 -2.76 2.15
N VAL A 125 -10.42 -1.80 2.56
CA VAL A 125 -8.96 -1.87 2.33
C VAL A 125 -8.37 -3.17 2.89
N GLY A 126 -8.87 -3.65 4.05
CA GLY A 126 -8.44 -4.90 4.67
C GLY A 126 -8.84 -6.15 3.88
N GLU A 127 -10.04 -6.16 3.29
CA GLU A 127 -10.51 -7.25 2.43
C GLU A 127 -9.73 -7.31 1.12
N GLU A 128 -9.43 -6.16 0.50
CA GLU A 128 -8.56 -6.11 -0.67
C GLU A 128 -7.14 -6.58 -0.32
N LEU A 129 -6.58 -6.21 0.84
CA LEU A 129 -5.29 -6.74 1.29
C LEU A 129 -5.33 -8.28 1.39
N ALA A 130 -6.39 -8.85 1.97
CA ALA A 130 -6.56 -10.30 2.08
C ALA A 130 -6.67 -10.97 0.70
N HIS A 131 -7.37 -10.33 -0.23
CA HIS A 131 -7.46 -10.76 -1.63
C HIS A 131 -6.09 -10.77 -2.31
N GLN A 132 -5.28 -9.72 -2.12
CA GLN A 132 -3.93 -9.66 -2.67
C GLN A 132 -3.00 -10.73 -2.06
N ILE A 133 -3.10 -10.99 -0.74
CA ILE A 133 -2.40 -12.09 -0.06
C ILE A 133 -2.75 -13.45 -0.67
N ALA A 134 -4.04 -13.70 -0.93
CA ALA A 134 -4.49 -14.95 -1.54
C ALA A 134 -4.00 -15.10 -2.99
N THR A 135 -3.98 -14.01 -3.74
CA THR A 135 -3.65 -14.00 -5.17
C THR A 135 -2.14 -14.06 -5.41
N ILE A 136 -1.35 -13.29 -4.65
CA ILE A 136 0.11 -13.25 -4.76
C ILE A 136 0.74 -14.46 -4.07
N GLY A 137 0.11 -14.95 -3.00
CA GLY A 137 0.53 -16.17 -2.31
C GLY A 137 1.52 -15.94 -1.16
N GLU A 138 1.85 -14.71 -0.82
CA GLU A 138 2.69 -14.34 0.32
C GLU A 138 1.89 -13.57 1.38
N ASN A 139 2.38 -13.59 2.63
CA ASN A 139 1.89 -12.68 3.66
C ASN A 139 2.29 -11.26 3.29
N MET A 140 1.37 -10.34 3.47
CA MET A 140 1.56 -8.92 3.19
C MET A 140 0.89 -8.11 4.30
N ASN A 141 1.41 -6.92 4.58
CA ASN A 141 0.75 -5.98 5.46
C ASN A 141 1.00 -4.52 5.03
N ILE A 142 0.01 -3.69 5.23
CA ILE A 142 0.15 -2.24 5.22
C ILE A 142 0.69 -1.86 6.60
N ARG A 143 1.99 -1.61 6.69
CA ARG A 143 2.66 -1.44 7.97
C ARG A 143 2.38 -0.09 8.62
N ARG A 144 2.42 0.96 7.79
CA ARG A 144 2.20 2.34 8.22
C ARG A 144 2.01 3.26 7.02
N PHE A 145 1.43 4.40 7.30
CA PHE A 145 1.40 5.54 6.38
C PHE A 145 1.62 6.83 7.16
N GLN A 146 2.08 7.85 6.45
CA GLN A 146 2.25 9.19 6.97
C GLN A 146 1.77 10.19 5.92
N GLN A 147 0.78 11.00 6.29
CA GLN A 147 0.35 12.14 5.49
C GLN A 147 1.06 13.42 5.95
N VAL A 148 1.31 14.31 5.01
CA VAL A 148 1.77 15.67 5.26
C VAL A 148 0.84 16.63 4.53
N LYS A 149 0.42 17.70 5.21
CA LYS A 149 -0.30 18.85 4.63
C LYS A 149 0.45 20.09 4.97
N GLU A 150 0.84 20.85 3.95
CA GLU A 150 1.56 22.09 4.08
C GLU A 150 0.73 23.26 3.52
N GLU A 151 0.39 24.21 4.38
CA GLU A 151 -0.42 25.37 3.98
C GLU A 151 0.43 26.53 3.49
N ASN A 152 1.60 26.77 4.12
CA ASN A 152 2.49 27.89 3.83
C ASN A 152 3.89 27.41 3.42
N GLY A 153 4.00 26.73 2.28
CA GLY A 153 5.27 26.17 1.82
C GLY A 153 5.06 25.08 0.77
N PHE A 154 5.80 23.99 0.90
CA PHE A 154 5.66 22.85 -0.01
C PHE A 154 6.26 21.56 0.59
N VAL A 155 5.82 20.43 0.11
CA VAL A 155 6.40 19.12 0.46
C VAL A 155 7.37 18.68 -0.63
N ALA A 156 8.62 18.39 -0.24
CA ALA A 156 9.59 17.71 -1.07
C ALA A 156 9.63 16.21 -0.75
N SER A 157 10.04 15.40 -1.71
CA SER A 157 10.13 13.96 -1.55
C SER A 157 11.33 13.37 -2.26
N TYR A 158 11.78 12.23 -1.74
CA TYR A 158 12.81 11.43 -2.39
C TYR A 158 12.51 9.93 -2.20
N THR A 159 12.61 9.17 -3.27
CA THR A 159 12.49 7.71 -3.24
C THR A 159 13.79 7.09 -3.72
N HIS A 160 14.36 6.20 -2.91
CA HIS A 160 15.63 5.55 -3.18
C HIS A 160 15.48 4.06 -3.46
N MET A 161 16.31 3.52 -4.36
CA MET A 161 16.36 2.09 -4.73
C MET A 161 14.98 1.50 -5.07
N GLY A 162 14.19 2.25 -5.89
CA GLY A 162 12.89 1.77 -6.39
C GLY A 162 11.82 1.56 -5.33
N GLY A 163 11.92 2.27 -4.19
CA GLY A 163 10.94 2.21 -3.10
C GLY A 163 11.46 1.52 -1.83
N LYS A 164 12.74 1.20 -1.73
CA LYS A 164 13.31 0.68 -0.47
C LYS A 164 13.39 1.75 0.64
N ILE A 165 13.51 3.01 0.26
CA ILE A 165 13.46 4.16 1.17
C ILE A 165 12.59 5.23 0.55
N GLY A 166 11.64 5.77 1.31
CA GLY A 166 10.86 6.94 0.96
C GLY A 166 11.05 8.02 2.02
N VAL A 167 11.20 9.26 1.59
CA VAL A 167 11.38 10.42 2.47
C VAL A 167 10.43 11.52 2.04
N LEU A 168 9.77 12.13 3.01
CA LEU A 168 9.04 13.39 2.88
C LEU A 168 9.75 14.46 3.68
N VAL A 169 9.85 15.65 3.11
CA VAL A 169 10.37 16.85 3.81
C VAL A 169 9.32 17.93 3.67
N ASP A 170 8.78 18.32 4.80
CA ASP A 170 7.87 19.45 4.92
C ASP A 170 8.67 20.74 5.03
N VAL A 171 8.35 21.70 4.18
CA VAL A 171 9.08 22.98 4.10
C VAL A 171 8.12 24.13 4.30
N GLU A 172 8.11 24.70 5.50
CA GLU A 172 7.36 25.91 5.80
C GLU A 172 8.15 27.15 5.35
N THR A 173 7.57 27.97 4.49
CA THR A 173 8.21 29.15 3.93
C THR A 173 7.25 30.07 3.18
N ASP A 174 7.41 31.36 3.31
CA ASP A 174 6.68 32.38 2.54
C ASP A 174 7.20 32.50 1.09
N VAL A 175 8.37 31.93 0.80
CA VAL A 175 9.02 32.02 -0.51
C VAL A 175 9.23 30.65 -1.11
N VAL A 176 8.60 30.38 -2.25
CA VAL A 176 8.80 29.15 -3.00
C VAL A 176 9.50 29.44 -4.32
N ASN A 177 10.74 29.01 -4.43
CA ASN A 177 11.54 29.13 -5.66
C ASN A 177 12.30 27.83 -5.94
N ASP A 178 12.98 27.77 -7.08
CA ASP A 178 13.63 26.53 -7.53
C ASP A 178 14.86 26.18 -6.69
N ASP A 179 15.59 27.16 -6.15
CA ASP A 179 16.74 26.93 -5.27
C ASP A 179 16.29 26.25 -3.96
N LEU A 180 15.16 26.70 -3.37
CA LEU A 180 14.57 26.07 -2.18
C LEU A 180 14.07 24.66 -2.46
N LYS A 181 13.45 24.42 -3.62
CA LYS A 181 13.00 23.08 -4.02
C LYS A 181 14.20 22.13 -4.18
N GLU A 182 15.29 22.62 -4.81
CA GLU A 182 16.52 21.83 -4.94
C GLU A 182 17.16 21.56 -3.58
N MET A 183 17.26 22.56 -2.71
CA MET A 183 17.74 22.40 -1.33
C MET A 183 16.92 21.36 -0.57
N ALA A 184 15.59 21.42 -0.58
CA ALA A 184 14.72 20.48 0.10
C ALA A 184 14.88 19.05 -0.45
N LYS A 185 15.04 18.89 -1.76
CA LYS A 185 15.34 17.60 -2.39
C LYS A 185 16.71 17.06 -1.91
N ASN A 186 17.73 17.91 -1.83
CA ASN A 186 19.05 17.53 -1.33
C ASN A 186 18.97 17.09 0.13
N VAL A 187 18.17 17.78 0.96
CA VAL A 187 17.91 17.36 2.35
C VAL A 187 17.25 15.98 2.38
N ALA A 188 16.22 15.74 1.57
CA ALA A 188 15.56 14.44 1.48
C ALA A 188 16.54 13.31 1.07
N MET A 189 17.43 13.59 0.15
CA MET A 189 18.51 12.65 -0.26
C MET A 189 19.48 12.38 0.89
N GLN A 190 19.87 13.39 1.66
CA GLN A 190 20.73 13.23 2.84
C GLN A 190 20.04 12.42 3.94
N ILE A 191 18.76 12.64 4.18
CA ILE A 191 17.96 11.84 5.12
C ILE A 191 17.97 10.37 4.71
N ALA A 192 17.72 10.07 3.43
CA ALA A 192 17.78 8.71 2.91
C ALA A 192 19.16 8.05 3.09
N ALA A 193 20.23 8.81 2.87
CA ALA A 193 21.60 8.31 2.98
C ALA A 193 22.06 8.11 4.43
N ARG A 194 21.72 9.06 5.31
CA ARG A 194 22.22 9.10 6.70
C ARG A 194 21.32 8.34 7.68
N ARG A 195 20.04 8.13 7.32
CA ARG A 195 19.02 7.45 8.16
C ARG A 195 19.00 8.01 9.60
N PRO A 196 18.80 9.32 9.79
CA PRO A 196 18.80 9.92 11.11
C PRO A 196 17.71 9.29 11.98
N GLN A 197 18.01 9.09 13.26
CA GLN A 197 17.04 8.56 14.22
C GLN A 197 16.15 9.64 14.79
N TYR A 198 16.60 10.89 14.76
CA TYR A 198 15.92 12.04 15.32
C TYR A 198 15.90 13.19 14.30
N THR A 199 14.83 13.96 14.31
CA THR A 199 14.69 15.15 13.46
C THR A 199 15.39 16.35 14.09
N SER A 200 15.33 16.45 15.43
CA SER A 200 15.96 17.54 16.19
C SER A 200 16.66 17.02 17.44
N ARG A 201 17.50 17.89 18.02
CA ARG A 201 18.19 17.60 19.28
C ARG A 201 17.22 17.37 20.44
N ASP A 202 16.07 18.03 20.41
CA ASP A 202 15.10 17.98 21.52
C ASP A 202 14.38 16.62 21.61
N GLU A 203 14.43 15.82 20.53
CA GLU A 203 13.92 14.45 20.51
C GLU A 203 14.88 13.44 21.13
N VAL A 204 16.14 13.83 21.32
CA VAL A 204 17.20 12.93 21.84
C VAL A 204 17.05 12.81 23.36
N SER A 205 16.84 11.58 23.84
CA SER A 205 16.76 11.35 25.29
C SER A 205 18.10 11.61 25.99
N ALA A 206 18.06 12.04 27.24
CA ALA A 206 19.27 12.29 28.05
C ALA A 206 20.16 11.04 28.16
N ASP A 207 19.59 9.85 28.13
CA ASP A 207 20.32 8.58 28.21
C ASP A 207 21.06 8.21 26.90
N TYR A 208 20.80 8.92 25.80
CA TYR A 208 21.46 8.73 24.52
C TYR A 208 22.71 9.62 24.34
N ILE A 209 22.82 10.70 25.10
CA ILE A 209 23.92 11.67 25.10
C ILE A 209 25.00 11.24 26.08
#